data_082f108a50ccdf2d9ce97c94f963919b
#
_entry.id   082f108a50ccdf2d9ce97c94f963919b
#
_cell.length_a   1.000
_cell.length_b   1.000
_cell.length_c   1.000
_cell.angle_alpha   90.00
_cell.angle_beta   90.00
_cell.angle_gamma   90.00
#
_symmetry.space_group_name_H-M   'P 1'
#
loop_
_entity.id
_entity.type
_entity.pdbx_description
1 polymer ?
#
loop_
_entity_poly.entity_id
_entity_poly.type
_entity_poly.pdbx_seq_one_letter_code
_entity_poly.pdbx_strand_id
1 'polypeptide(L)'
;MKTDILYMRLFCIHKILYRIVALTMAVILMSATLKNNIIIQAQEGEIKDFPFSLYAESAVLIDGETGRVICGKNSDNRQPNASTTKILTCIIALESCDLNDKVFISDYAASMPEVNMDVKSGEEYRLGDLLYAMMLESYNDVAVAVAEHVAGGTEKFADMMMDKVRQLGLVNTHFVTANGLDATDDGGFHGTSAYDLAQIMRYCISYSDSREDFLAITGTGTHSFTDLSKKRSFTVNNHNNLLKLSHDVLSGKTGFTCDAGYCYVGAFERDGHRYVFSLLNSGYPPDKNHKWKDSLKIIKYVEDNMHTVHFEKNINIYDIDIGSGMDEEGETVSSMYEEVYITCDLNMTDDEEIKYKVVLYSDLKAPIKRGQRLGCVIVYIGNSEVYRQDITSTRNVYERNYGNIFDIIYEHTLL
;
A
#
# COMPACT_ATOMS: atom_id res chain seq x y z
N MET A 1 -32.74 -54.25 7.23
CA MET A 1 -33.51 -53.12 7.81
C MET A 1 -32.78 -52.34 8.93
N LYS A 2 -32.13 -52.99 9.95
CA LYS A 2 -31.37 -52.20 10.96
C LYS A 2 -30.01 -51.72 10.44
N THR A 3 -29.36 -52.37 9.52
CA THR A 3 -28.09 -52.02 8.90
C THR A 3 -28.23 -50.81 7.95
N ASP A 4 -29.34 -50.70 7.22
CA ASP A 4 -29.58 -49.64 6.24
C ASP A 4 -29.84 -48.30 6.92
N ILE A 5 -30.49 -48.29 8.09
CA ILE A 5 -30.72 -47.08 8.90
C ILE A 5 -29.42 -46.54 9.49
N LEU A 6 -28.49 -47.42 9.84
CA LEU A 6 -27.18 -47.01 10.37
C LEU A 6 -26.31 -46.36 9.29
N TYR A 7 -26.30 -46.91 8.05
CA TYR A 7 -25.60 -46.34 6.90
C TYR A 7 -26.17 -44.98 6.48
N MET A 8 -27.49 -44.80 6.49
CA MET A 8 -28.11 -43.51 6.18
C MET A 8 -27.79 -42.45 7.24
N ARG A 9 -27.72 -42.83 8.53
CA ARG A 9 -27.33 -41.88 9.60
C ARG A 9 -25.87 -41.47 9.51
N LEU A 10 -24.96 -42.37 9.22
CA LEU A 10 -23.54 -42.10 8.99
C LEU A 10 -23.33 -41.18 7.76
N PHE A 11 -24.09 -41.41 6.69
CA PHE A 11 -24.02 -40.57 5.47
C PHE A 11 -24.55 -39.15 5.69
N CYS A 12 -25.61 -39.00 6.49
CA CYS A 12 -26.12 -37.67 6.90
C CYS A 12 -25.14 -36.92 7.79
N ILE A 13 -24.52 -37.60 8.76
CA ILE A 13 -23.51 -36.99 9.64
C ILE A 13 -22.28 -36.54 8.83
N HIS A 14 -21.84 -37.34 7.87
CA HIS A 14 -20.71 -36.98 7.00
C HIS A 14 -21.01 -35.74 6.12
N LYS A 15 -22.21 -35.64 5.58
CA LYS A 15 -22.64 -34.45 4.83
C LYS A 15 -22.77 -33.18 5.68
N ILE A 16 -23.20 -33.33 6.95
CA ILE A 16 -23.28 -32.22 7.88
C ILE A 16 -21.87 -31.77 8.30
N LEU A 17 -20.99 -32.72 8.59
CA LEU A 17 -19.57 -32.42 8.92
C LEU A 17 -18.84 -31.72 7.75
N TYR A 18 -19.04 -32.18 6.53
CA TYR A 18 -18.46 -31.57 5.33
C TYR A 18 -18.98 -30.14 5.10
N ARG A 19 -20.28 -29.89 5.35
CA ARG A 19 -20.84 -28.52 5.27
C ARG A 19 -20.31 -27.61 6.37
N ILE A 20 -20.12 -28.11 7.58
CA ILE A 20 -19.51 -27.31 8.69
C ILE A 20 -18.06 -26.98 8.37
N VAL A 21 -17.26 -27.95 7.88
CA VAL A 21 -15.86 -27.72 7.49
C VAL A 21 -15.78 -26.74 6.31
N ALA A 22 -16.66 -26.86 5.31
CA ALA A 22 -16.71 -25.94 4.18
C ALA A 22 -17.14 -24.51 4.60
N LEU A 23 -18.07 -24.38 5.57
CA LEU A 23 -18.49 -23.09 6.10
C LEU A 23 -17.36 -22.45 6.97
N THR A 24 -16.68 -23.24 7.79
CA THR A 24 -15.53 -22.75 8.57
C THR A 24 -14.36 -22.35 7.69
N MET A 25 -14.06 -23.10 6.62
CA MET A 25 -13.06 -22.72 5.61
C MET A 25 -13.46 -21.45 4.87
N ALA A 26 -14.73 -21.28 4.50
CA ALA A 26 -15.24 -20.06 3.85
C ALA A 26 -15.17 -18.85 4.78
N VAL A 27 -15.45 -19.00 6.08
CA VAL A 27 -15.32 -17.93 7.08
C VAL A 27 -13.85 -17.59 7.34
N ILE A 28 -12.95 -18.58 7.37
CA ILE A 28 -11.49 -18.35 7.49
C ILE A 28 -10.94 -17.66 6.23
N LEU A 29 -11.40 -18.06 5.04
CA LEU A 29 -11.04 -17.38 3.78
C LEU A 29 -11.61 -15.95 3.73
N MET A 30 -12.85 -15.71 4.16
CA MET A 30 -13.40 -14.35 4.27
C MET A 30 -12.66 -13.50 5.31
N SER A 31 -12.24 -14.07 6.44
CA SER A 31 -11.47 -13.32 7.45
C SER A 31 -10.02 -13.05 7.00
N ALA A 32 -9.44 -13.89 6.14
CA ALA A 32 -8.11 -13.65 5.55
C ALA A 32 -8.15 -12.58 4.46
N THR A 33 -9.26 -12.44 3.72
CA THR A 33 -9.42 -11.37 2.71
C THR A 33 -9.75 -9.99 3.29
N LEU A 34 -10.18 -9.92 4.56
CA LEU A 34 -10.45 -8.65 5.24
C LEU A 34 -9.19 -7.98 5.84
N LYS A 35 -8.04 -8.63 5.77
CA LYS A 35 -6.84 -8.14 6.49
C LYS A 35 -6.00 -7.08 5.78
N ASN A 36 -6.17 -6.79 4.49
CA ASN A 36 -5.29 -5.82 3.82
C ASN A 36 -5.93 -5.06 2.65
N ASN A 37 -7.16 -4.62 2.76
CA ASN A 37 -7.63 -3.60 1.83
C ASN A 37 -7.09 -2.23 2.28
N ILE A 38 -5.88 -1.90 1.83
CA ILE A 38 -5.40 -0.52 1.82
C ILE A 38 -6.22 0.19 0.75
N ILE A 39 -7.37 0.75 1.14
CA ILE A 39 -8.11 1.64 0.27
C ILE A 39 -7.33 2.95 0.26
N ILE A 40 -6.59 3.19 -0.81
CA ILE A 40 -6.06 4.52 -1.10
C ILE A 40 -7.27 5.36 -1.48
N GLN A 41 -7.76 6.18 -0.52
CA GLN A 41 -8.81 7.15 -0.82
C GLN A 41 -8.25 8.23 -1.74
N ALA A 42 -8.93 8.45 -2.87
CA ALA A 42 -8.66 9.62 -3.68
C ALA A 42 -8.84 10.88 -2.82
N GLN A 43 -7.87 11.78 -2.85
CA GLN A 43 -7.94 13.04 -2.11
C GLN A 43 -9.00 13.93 -2.75
N GLU A 44 -10.11 14.18 -2.05
CA GLU A 44 -11.09 15.19 -2.46
C GLU A 44 -10.60 16.56 -1.97
N GLY A 45 -10.16 17.42 -2.89
CA GLY A 45 -9.74 18.79 -2.62
C GLY A 45 -8.72 19.31 -3.63
N GLU A 46 -8.50 20.61 -3.63
CA GLU A 46 -7.46 21.24 -4.46
C GLU A 46 -6.07 20.86 -3.92
N ILE A 47 -5.26 20.22 -4.78
CA ILE A 47 -3.89 19.84 -4.44
C ILE A 47 -3.03 21.09 -4.43
N LYS A 48 -2.31 21.33 -3.33
CA LYS A 48 -1.39 22.47 -3.20
C LYS A 48 -0.24 22.33 -4.18
N ASP A 49 0.02 23.38 -4.97
CA ASP A 49 1.18 23.44 -5.85
C ASP A 49 2.50 23.51 -5.07
N PHE A 50 3.59 23.04 -5.68
CA PHE A 50 4.92 23.29 -5.14
C PHE A 50 5.23 24.81 -5.13
N PRO A 51 5.73 25.38 -4.01
CA PRO A 51 6.05 26.80 -3.94
C PRO A 51 7.31 27.21 -4.72
N PHE A 52 7.82 26.28 -5.54
CA PHE A 52 8.99 26.47 -6.40
C PHE A 52 8.82 25.74 -7.73
N SER A 53 9.56 26.18 -8.74
CA SER A 53 9.52 25.56 -10.07
C SER A 53 10.26 24.24 -10.09
N LEU A 54 9.66 23.24 -10.77
CA LEU A 54 10.23 21.94 -11.07
C LEU A 54 10.45 21.79 -12.58
N TYR A 55 11.52 21.10 -12.96
CA TYR A 55 11.75 20.68 -14.34
C TYR A 55 10.77 19.58 -14.76
N ALA A 56 10.40 18.70 -13.84
CA ALA A 56 9.40 17.66 -14.08
C ALA A 56 8.08 18.26 -14.58
N GLU A 57 7.48 17.63 -15.58
CA GLU A 57 6.16 18.00 -16.10
C GLU A 57 5.06 17.63 -15.11
N SER A 58 5.17 16.43 -14.54
CA SER A 58 4.31 15.98 -13.45
C SER A 58 5.14 15.58 -12.24
N ALA A 59 4.66 15.96 -11.05
CA ALA A 59 5.32 15.66 -9.79
C ALA A 59 4.31 15.56 -8.65
N VAL A 60 4.65 14.79 -7.63
CA VAL A 60 3.92 14.75 -6.35
C VAL A 60 4.89 14.49 -5.21
N LEU A 61 4.59 15.05 -4.05
CA LEU A 61 5.14 14.72 -2.75
C LEU A 61 4.00 14.24 -1.85
N ILE A 62 4.13 13.05 -1.29
CA ILE A 62 3.15 12.46 -0.36
C ILE A 62 3.80 12.11 0.97
N ASP A 63 2.99 12.12 2.00
CA ASP A 63 3.31 11.53 3.30
C ASP A 63 3.36 10.00 3.18
N GLY A 64 4.44 9.37 3.63
CA GLY A 64 4.69 7.94 3.45
C GLY A 64 3.83 7.04 4.35
N GLU A 65 3.35 7.55 5.48
CA GLU A 65 2.47 6.82 6.40
C GLU A 65 1.01 6.90 5.94
N THR A 66 0.51 8.09 5.69
CA THR A 66 -0.91 8.31 5.39
C THR A 66 -1.24 8.22 3.90
N GLY A 67 -0.29 8.53 3.02
CA GLY A 67 -0.48 8.68 1.58
C GLY A 67 -1.09 10.03 1.18
N ARG A 68 -1.24 10.93 2.13
CA ARG A 68 -1.72 12.30 1.90
C ARG A 68 -0.79 13.05 0.95
N VAL A 69 -1.37 13.74 -0.02
CA VAL A 69 -0.60 14.64 -0.90
C VAL A 69 -0.25 15.92 -0.14
N ILE A 70 1.03 16.25 -0.09
CA ILE A 70 1.57 17.46 0.51
C ILE A 70 1.65 18.56 -0.56
N CYS A 71 2.22 18.25 -1.72
CA CYS A 71 2.27 19.13 -2.90
C CYS A 71 2.16 18.29 -4.18
N GLY A 72 1.62 18.88 -5.24
CA GLY A 72 1.51 18.26 -6.54
C GLY A 72 1.66 19.24 -7.70
N LYS A 73 2.01 18.72 -8.86
CA LYS A 73 2.02 19.43 -10.15
C LYS A 73 1.56 18.42 -11.20
N ASN A 74 0.41 18.63 -11.82
CA ASN A 74 -0.16 17.69 -12.79
C ASN A 74 -0.14 16.23 -12.30
N SER A 75 -0.36 16.02 -10.99
CA SER A 75 -0.07 14.76 -10.28
C SER A 75 -0.88 13.57 -10.79
N ASP A 76 -2.07 13.81 -11.35
CA ASP A 76 -3.01 12.78 -11.79
C ASP A 76 -2.93 12.49 -13.29
N ASN A 77 -2.11 13.25 -14.04
CA ASN A 77 -1.96 13.05 -15.47
C ASN A 77 -1.17 11.78 -15.76
N ARG A 78 -1.81 10.82 -16.47
CA ARG A 78 -1.13 9.60 -16.91
C ARG A 78 -0.12 9.93 -17.99
N GLN A 79 1.13 9.49 -17.79
CA GLN A 79 2.25 9.69 -18.70
C GLN A 79 3.09 8.41 -18.80
N PRO A 80 3.87 8.20 -19.88
CA PRO A 80 4.90 7.18 -19.92
C PRO A 80 5.86 7.38 -18.73
N ASN A 81 6.27 6.29 -18.11
CA ASN A 81 7.08 6.33 -16.88
C ASN A 81 8.36 5.49 -16.95
N ALA A 82 8.60 4.88 -18.10
CA ALA A 82 9.80 4.08 -18.37
C ALA A 82 10.08 3.05 -17.26
N SER A 83 11.34 2.81 -16.97
CA SER A 83 11.79 1.80 -15.99
C SER A 83 11.44 2.09 -14.52
N THR A 84 10.73 3.17 -14.19
CA THR A 84 10.15 3.29 -12.84
C THR A 84 9.09 2.22 -12.59
N THR A 85 8.52 1.63 -13.65
CA THR A 85 7.66 0.44 -13.64
C THR A 85 8.26 -0.72 -12.85
N LYS A 86 9.58 -0.88 -12.87
CA LYS A 86 10.28 -2.01 -12.25
C LYS A 86 10.13 -2.08 -10.73
N ILE A 87 9.68 -0.99 -10.06
CA ILE A 87 9.34 -1.06 -8.63
C ILE A 87 8.17 -2.03 -8.40
N LEU A 88 7.15 -1.97 -9.27
CA LEU A 88 6.01 -2.88 -9.19
C LEU A 88 6.40 -4.31 -9.58
N THR A 89 7.23 -4.46 -10.60
CA THR A 89 7.78 -5.77 -11.01
C THR A 89 8.56 -6.42 -9.87
N CYS A 90 9.40 -5.65 -9.19
CA CYS A 90 10.20 -6.13 -8.05
C CYS A 90 9.31 -6.58 -6.89
N ILE A 91 8.35 -5.76 -6.47
CA ILE A 91 7.52 -6.10 -5.31
C ILE A 91 6.61 -7.29 -5.58
N ILE A 92 6.05 -7.43 -6.79
CA ILE A 92 5.25 -8.60 -7.17
C ILE A 92 6.12 -9.88 -7.14
N ALA A 93 7.35 -9.81 -7.62
CA ALA A 93 8.26 -10.95 -7.57
C ALA A 93 8.62 -11.35 -6.12
N LEU A 94 8.90 -10.38 -5.25
CA LEU A 94 9.20 -10.58 -3.84
C LEU A 94 8.01 -11.17 -3.05
N GLU A 95 6.79 -10.79 -3.40
CA GLU A 95 5.57 -11.29 -2.76
C GLU A 95 5.15 -12.68 -3.27
N SER A 96 5.64 -13.09 -4.44
CA SER A 96 5.17 -14.31 -5.13
C SER A 96 6.15 -15.47 -5.08
N CYS A 97 7.45 -15.22 -4.86
CA CYS A 97 8.52 -16.19 -5.05
C CYS A 97 9.58 -16.11 -3.94
N ASP A 98 10.40 -17.18 -3.79
CA ASP A 98 11.56 -17.18 -2.90
C ASP A 98 12.78 -16.57 -3.61
N LEU A 99 13.56 -15.75 -2.89
CA LEU A 99 14.79 -15.12 -3.43
C LEU A 99 15.84 -16.17 -3.92
N ASN A 100 15.77 -17.39 -3.45
CA ASN A 100 16.65 -18.50 -3.87
C ASN A 100 16.12 -19.27 -5.07
N ASP A 101 14.94 -18.95 -5.57
CA ASP A 101 14.37 -19.61 -6.75
C ASP A 101 15.32 -19.51 -7.93
N LYS A 102 15.33 -20.56 -8.76
CA LYS A 102 16.11 -20.63 -9.98
C LYS A 102 15.29 -20.08 -11.13
N VAL A 103 15.77 -18.98 -11.69
CA VAL A 103 15.19 -18.35 -12.87
C VAL A 103 15.91 -18.84 -14.12
N PHE A 104 15.15 -19.42 -15.04
CA PHE A 104 15.64 -19.85 -16.35
C PHE A 104 15.47 -18.72 -17.36
N ILE A 105 16.51 -18.46 -18.15
CA ILE A 105 16.49 -17.42 -19.20
C ILE A 105 15.94 -18.02 -20.50
N SER A 106 14.81 -17.47 -20.96
CA SER A 106 14.18 -17.82 -22.23
C SER A 106 14.88 -17.15 -23.43
N ASP A 107 14.59 -17.62 -24.65
CA ASP A 107 15.00 -16.95 -25.88
C ASP A 107 14.41 -15.54 -25.98
N TYR A 108 13.19 -15.36 -25.50
CA TYR A 108 12.50 -14.05 -25.52
C TYR A 108 13.18 -13.06 -24.56
N ALA A 109 13.43 -13.44 -23.31
CA ALA A 109 14.15 -12.59 -22.36
C ALA A 109 15.53 -12.20 -22.90
N ALA A 110 16.30 -13.18 -23.44
CA ALA A 110 17.63 -12.93 -24.03
C ALA A 110 17.61 -12.04 -25.28
N SER A 111 16.45 -11.83 -25.91
CA SER A 111 16.31 -10.96 -27.09
C SER A 111 15.97 -9.50 -26.77
N MET A 112 15.82 -9.15 -25.49
CA MET A 112 15.40 -7.80 -25.10
C MET A 112 16.43 -6.73 -25.47
N PRO A 113 15.95 -5.54 -25.94
CA PRO A 113 16.82 -4.43 -26.29
C PRO A 113 17.50 -3.81 -25.06
N GLU A 114 18.53 -3.00 -25.33
CA GLU A 114 19.20 -2.20 -24.28
C GLU A 114 18.20 -1.33 -23.45
N VAL A 115 18.45 -1.17 -22.17
CA VAL A 115 19.59 -1.59 -21.34
C VAL A 115 19.41 -3.06 -20.95
N ASN A 116 20.42 -3.91 -21.14
CA ASN A 116 20.36 -5.34 -20.83
C ASN A 116 21.64 -5.85 -20.14
N MET A 117 21.53 -6.98 -19.43
CA MET A 117 22.64 -7.71 -18.80
C MET A 117 23.36 -8.64 -19.79
N ASP A 118 22.83 -8.74 -21.02
CA ASP A 118 23.28 -9.65 -22.05
C ASP A 118 23.19 -11.13 -21.60
N VAL A 119 22.08 -11.47 -20.90
CA VAL A 119 21.78 -12.87 -20.51
C VAL A 119 21.63 -13.75 -21.75
N LYS A 120 22.02 -15.02 -21.64
CA LYS A 120 21.90 -15.97 -22.75
C LYS A 120 20.79 -16.98 -22.46
N SER A 121 20.07 -17.36 -23.52
CA SER A 121 19.08 -18.42 -23.43
C SER A 121 19.68 -19.71 -22.82
N GLY A 122 18.97 -20.31 -21.89
CA GLY A 122 19.38 -21.50 -21.17
C GLY A 122 20.28 -21.25 -19.95
N GLU A 123 20.67 -19.99 -19.66
CA GLU A 123 21.34 -19.66 -18.40
C GLU A 123 20.35 -19.70 -17.24
N GLU A 124 20.86 -19.96 -16.04
CA GLU A 124 20.08 -19.96 -14.80
C GLU A 124 20.73 -19.03 -13.77
N TYR A 125 19.88 -18.29 -13.04
CA TYR A 125 20.28 -17.35 -12.00
C TYR A 125 19.40 -17.52 -10.76
N ARG A 126 19.83 -17.00 -9.62
CA ARG A 126 18.95 -16.81 -8.46
C ARG A 126 18.04 -15.61 -8.67
N LEU A 127 16.78 -15.71 -8.27
CA LEU A 127 15.82 -14.61 -8.38
C LEU A 127 16.33 -13.37 -7.64
N GLY A 128 16.84 -13.50 -6.42
CA GLY A 128 17.38 -12.38 -5.64
C GLY A 128 18.49 -11.63 -6.39
N ASP A 129 19.43 -12.33 -7.01
CA ASP A 129 20.52 -11.73 -7.80
C ASP A 129 19.98 -10.96 -9.01
N LEU A 130 18.97 -11.51 -9.68
CA LEU A 130 18.30 -10.84 -10.79
C LEU A 130 17.50 -9.60 -10.34
N LEU A 131 16.87 -9.62 -9.16
CA LEU A 131 16.19 -8.44 -8.62
C LEU A 131 17.18 -7.31 -8.33
N TYR A 132 18.37 -7.62 -7.76
CA TYR A 132 19.44 -6.62 -7.64
C TYR A 132 19.85 -6.08 -9.02
N ALA A 133 20.10 -6.94 -10.01
CA ALA A 133 20.48 -6.52 -11.35
C ALA A 133 19.41 -5.63 -12.00
N MET A 134 18.14 -6.01 -11.89
CA MET A 134 17.00 -5.26 -12.42
C MET A 134 16.85 -3.88 -11.77
N MET A 135 17.00 -3.80 -10.47
CA MET A 135 16.75 -2.54 -9.76
C MET A 135 17.94 -1.59 -9.83
N LEU A 136 19.18 -2.08 -9.74
CA LEU A 136 20.38 -1.26 -9.71
C LEU A 136 20.75 -0.75 -11.12
N GLU A 137 20.82 -1.64 -12.12
CA GLU A 137 21.24 -1.31 -13.50
C GLU A 137 20.06 -1.11 -14.46
N SER A 138 18.84 -1.48 -14.03
CA SER A 138 17.63 -1.31 -14.84
C SER A 138 17.52 -2.25 -16.06
N TYR A 139 18.13 -3.43 -16.06
CA TYR A 139 18.17 -4.36 -17.17
C TYR A 139 16.78 -4.83 -17.63
N ASN A 140 16.51 -4.73 -18.93
CA ASN A 140 15.22 -5.08 -19.54
C ASN A 140 15.04 -6.58 -19.72
N ASP A 141 16.10 -7.28 -20.14
CA ASP A 141 16.15 -8.73 -20.28
C ASP A 141 15.90 -9.43 -18.94
N VAL A 142 16.49 -8.92 -17.87
CA VAL A 142 16.28 -9.41 -16.50
C VAL A 142 14.83 -9.20 -16.04
N ALA A 143 14.24 -8.04 -16.31
CA ALA A 143 12.85 -7.78 -15.93
C ALA A 143 11.87 -8.74 -16.63
N VAL A 144 12.14 -9.08 -17.89
CA VAL A 144 11.35 -10.07 -18.64
C VAL A 144 11.55 -11.46 -18.08
N ALA A 145 12.79 -11.88 -17.78
CA ALA A 145 13.06 -13.18 -17.17
C ALA A 145 12.38 -13.36 -15.81
N VAL A 146 12.38 -12.30 -14.98
CA VAL A 146 11.64 -12.26 -13.70
C VAL A 146 10.14 -12.42 -13.94
N ALA A 147 9.56 -11.67 -14.89
CA ALA A 147 8.13 -11.74 -15.19
C ALA A 147 7.71 -13.13 -15.69
N GLU A 148 8.51 -13.75 -16.57
CA GLU A 148 8.28 -15.11 -17.07
C GLU A 148 8.37 -16.14 -15.94
N HIS A 149 9.32 -15.99 -15.02
CA HIS A 149 9.46 -16.86 -13.86
C HIS A 149 8.25 -16.80 -12.93
N VAL A 150 7.81 -15.57 -12.60
CA VAL A 150 6.70 -15.34 -11.65
C VAL A 150 5.35 -15.81 -12.21
N ALA A 151 5.05 -15.48 -13.46
CA ALA A 151 3.72 -15.68 -14.04
C ALA A 151 3.65 -16.75 -15.14
N GLY A 152 4.79 -17.29 -15.57
CA GLY A 152 4.87 -18.19 -16.72
C GLY A 152 4.68 -17.51 -18.07
N GLY A 153 4.84 -16.16 -18.13
CA GLY A 153 4.77 -15.35 -19.35
C GLY A 153 4.52 -13.88 -19.04
N THR A 154 4.96 -13.02 -19.96
CA THR A 154 4.90 -11.55 -19.81
C THR A 154 3.48 -10.98 -19.82
N GLU A 155 2.57 -11.53 -20.62
CA GLU A 155 1.17 -11.12 -20.67
C GLU A 155 0.47 -11.40 -19.32
N LYS A 156 0.64 -12.61 -18.78
CA LYS A 156 0.09 -12.95 -17.45
C LYS A 156 0.70 -12.11 -16.34
N PHE A 157 1.97 -11.73 -16.48
CA PHE A 157 2.59 -10.82 -15.53
C PHE A 157 2.00 -9.40 -15.60
N ALA A 158 1.69 -8.91 -16.80
CA ALA A 158 0.98 -7.66 -16.99
C ALA A 158 -0.41 -7.69 -16.32
N ASP A 159 -1.13 -8.82 -16.41
CA ASP A 159 -2.39 -9.02 -15.68
C ASP A 159 -2.17 -8.92 -14.15
N MET A 160 -1.11 -9.55 -13.61
CA MET A 160 -0.76 -9.45 -12.18
C MET A 160 -0.42 -8.00 -11.77
N MET A 161 0.28 -7.25 -12.64
CA MET A 161 0.56 -5.83 -12.40
C MET A 161 -0.73 -5.03 -12.32
N MET A 162 -1.67 -5.24 -13.24
CA MET A 162 -2.96 -4.55 -13.26
C MET A 162 -3.88 -4.99 -12.12
N ASP A 163 -3.79 -6.25 -11.65
CA ASP A 163 -4.46 -6.70 -10.43
C ASP A 163 -3.95 -5.95 -9.20
N LYS A 164 -2.64 -5.79 -9.07
CA LYS A 164 -2.02 -5.02 -7.98
C LYS A 164 -2.43 -3.54 -8.05
N VAL A 165 -2.44 -2.94 -9.22
CA VAL A 165 -2.91 -1.56 -9.48
C VAL A 165 -4.35 -1.39 -8.98
N ARG A 166 -5.25 -2.34 -9.34
CA ARG A 166 -6.64 -2.34 -8.87
C ARG A 166 -6.76 -2.52 -7.36
N GLN A 167 -5.98 -3.43 -6.76
CA GLN A 167 -5.95 -3.66 -5.30
C GLN A 167 -5.52 -2.40 -4.54
N LEU A 168 -4.62 -1.62 -5.11
CA LEU A 168 -4.15 -0.34 -4.55
C LEU A 168 -5.11 0.82 -4.85
N GLY A 169 -6.19 0.61 -5.64
CA GLY A 169 -7.15 1.65 -5.99
C GLY A 169 -6.62 2.73 -6.94
N LEU A 170 -5.58 2.43 -7.71
CA LEU A 170 -4.93 3.36 -8.63
C LEU A 170 -5.68 3.42 -9.95
N VAL A 171 -6.10 4.60 -10.35
CA VAL A 171 -7.01 4.77 -11.51
C VAL A 171 -6.34 5.36 -12.74
N ASN A 172 -5.16 5.97 -12.58
CA ASN A 172 -4.42 6.62 -13.66
C ASN A 172 -3.20 5.81 -14.10
N THR A 173 -3.23 4.48 -13.90
CA THR A 173 -2.14 3.56 -14.24
C THR A 173 -2.63 2.47 -15.19
N HIS A 174 -1.85 2.22 -16.25
CA HIS A 174 -2.01 1.09 -17.16
C HIS A 174 -0.63 0.55 -17.53
N PHE A 175 -0.34 -0.67 -17.11
CA PHE A 175 0.95 -1.31 -17.37
C PHE A 175 0.81 -2.48 -18.34
N VAL A 176 1.60 -2.45 -19.41
CA VAL A 176 1.63 -3.46 -20.47
C VAL A 176 2.90 -4.30 -20.41
N THR A 177 4.02 -3.71 -19.92
CA THR A 177 5.33 -4.37 -19.89
C THR A 177 5.93 -4.39 -18.49
N ALA A 178 6.61 -5.48 -18.13
CA ALA A 178 7.29 -5.61 -16.85
C ALA A 178 8.56 -4.75 -16.72
N ASN A 179 9.15 -4.35 -17.85
CA ASN A 179 10.40 -3.58 -17.89
C ASN A 179 10.18 -2.06 -18.05
N GLY A 180 8.97 -1.63 -18.41
CA GLY A 180 8.64 -0.22 -18.62
C GLY A 180 9.05 0.34 -19.99
N LEU A 181 9.29 -0.51 -20.97
CA LEU A 181 9.38 -0.08 -22.37
C LEU A 181 8.02 0.37 -22.87
N ASP A 182 8.03 1.39 -23.73
CA ASP A 182 6.83 1.96 -24.32
C ASP A 182 6.07 0.88 -25.11
N ALA A 183 4.78 0.72 -24.81
CA ALA A 183 3.90 -0.26 -25.43
C ALA A 183 2.45 0.22 -25.33
N THR A 184 1.59 -0.35 -26.16
CA THR A 184 0.16 -0.07 -26.18
C THR A 184 -0.61 -1.36 -26.43
N ASP A 185 -1.73 -1.54 -25.73
CA ASP A 185 -2.70 -2.61 -25.93
C ASP A 185 -4.13 -2.03 -26.04
N ASP A 186 -5.15 -2.87 -25.95
CA ASP A 186 -6.56 -2.44 -26.01
C ASP A 186 -6.97 -1.53 -24.83
N GLY A 187 -6.25 -1.57 -23.69
CA GLY A 187 -6.44 -0.71 -22.52
C GLY A 187 -5.76 0.65 -22.63
N GLY A 188 -4.89 0.85 -23.61
CA GLY A 188 -4.18 2.09 -23.88
C GLY A 188 -2.66 1.97 -23.79
N PHE A 189 -1.98 3.11 -23.68
CA PHE A 189 -0.53 3.15 -23.60
C PHE A 189 -0.02 2.81 -22.17
N HIS A 190 1.16 2.19 -22.11
CA HIS A 190 1.88 1.92 -20.86
C HIS A 190 2.26 3.22 -20.16
N GLY A 191 1.75 3.43 -18.96
CA GLY A 191 2.03 4.64 -18.20
C GLY A 191 1.31 4.71 -16.87
N THR A 192 1.65 5.72 -16.08
CA THR A 192 1.10 5.98 -14.76
C THR A 192 1.05 7.48 -14.49
N SER A 193 0.32 7.90 -13.48
CA SER A 193 0.40 9.27 -12.97
C SER A 193 1.52 9.40 -11.91
N ALA A 194 1.94 10.63 -11.63
CA ALA A 194 2.91 10.89 -10.57
C ALA A 194 2.35 10.43 -9.22
N TYR A 195 1.06 10.66 -8.95
CA TYR A 195 0.39 10.21 -7.73
C TYR A 195 0.38 8.68 -7.61
N ASP A 196 -0.09 7.98 -8.62
CA ASP A 196 -0.17 6.52 -8.60
C ASP A 196 1.22 5.88 -8.41
N LEU A 197 2.26 6.42 -9.09
CA LEU A 197 3.62 5.94 -8.96
C LEU A 197 4.17 6.14 -7.53
N ALA A 198 3.87 7.28 -6.91
CA ALA A 198 4.25 7.52 -5.51
C ALA A 198 3.51 6.56 -4.55
N GLN A 199 2.23 6.27 -4.79
CA GLN A 199 1.48 5.29 -4.00
C GLN A 199 2.01 3.85 -4.16
N ILE A 200 2.46 3.47 -5.37
CA ILE A 200 3.15 2.18 -5.58
C ILE A 200 4.43 2.12 -4.73
N MET A 201 5.26 3.16 -4.77
CA MET A 201 6.49 3.22 -3.96
C MET A 201 6.16 3.18 -2.46
N ARG A 202 5.15 3.94 -2.02
CA ARG A 202 4.66 3.92 -0.63
C ARG A 202 4.26 2.50 -0.20
N TYR A 203 3.52 1.79 -1.04
CA TYR A 203 3.18 0.39 -0.78
C TYR A 203 4.43 -0.47 -0.59
N CYS A 204 5.41 -0.35 -1.49
CA CYS A 204 6.64 -1.15 -1.45
C CYS A 204 7.45 -0.95 -0.17
N ILE A 205 7.49 0.28 0.37
CA ILE A 205 8.37 0.62 1.51
C ILE A 205 7.68 0.56 2.88
N SER A 206 6.33 0.57 2.92
CA SER A 206 5.60 0.71 4.19
C SER A 206 4.56 -0.39 4.44
N TYR A 207 3.94 -0.95 3.41
CA TYR A 207 2.78 -1.83 3.56
C TYR A 207 2.98 -3.27 3.11
N SER A 208 3.87 -3.53 2.14
CA SER A 208 4.17 -4.88 1.71
C SER A 208 4.87 -5.67 2.84
N ASP A 209 4.52 -6.93 2.98
CA ASP A 209 5.23 -7.85 3.88
C ASP A 209 6.69 -8.06 3.43
N SER A 210 6.99 -7.84 2.15
CA SER A 210 8.33 -7.92 1.55
C SER A 210 9.09 -6.58 1.53
N ARG A 211 8.63 -5.56 2.29
CA ARG A 211 9.22 -4.21 2.29
C ARG A 211 10.69 -4.19 2.69
N GLU A 212 11.11 -5.09 3.61
CA GLU A 212 12.49 -5.15 4.08
C GLU A 212 13.43 -5.62 2.96
N ASP A 213 13.06 -6.64 2.21
CA ASP A 213 13.82 -7.12 1.05
C ASP A 213 13.83 -6.08 -0.07
N PHE A 214 12.69 -5.41 -0.32
CA PHE A 214 12.62 -4.33 -1.31
C PHE A 214 13.57 -3.18 -0.96
N LEU A 215 13.58 -2.72 0.29
CA LEU A 215 14.47 -1.66 0.77
C LEU A 215 15.95 -2.10 0.72
N ALA A 216 16.24 -3.34 1.12
CA ALA A 216 17.59 -3.90 1.05
C ALA A 216 18.11 -3.91 -0.40
N ILE A 217 17.31 -4.34 -1.37
CA ILE A 217 17.69 -4.36 -2.79
C ILE A 217 17.90 -2.94 -3.31
N THR A 218 16.91 -2.06 -3.13
CA THR A 218 16.91 -0.73 -3.75
C THR A 218 17.86 0.27 -3.08
N GLY A 219 18.16 0.08 -1.78
CA GLY A 219 19.12 0.86 -1.02
C GLY A 219 20.59 0.40 -1.19
N THR A 220 20.83 -0.78 -1.78
CA THR A 220 22.19 -1.30 -1.98
C THR A 220 22.93 -0.52 -3.05
N GLY A 221 24.19 -0.13 -2.76
CA GLY A 221 25.04 0.61 -3.69
C GLY A 221 25.65 -0.25 -4.78
N THR A 222 26.09 -1.47 -4.44
CA THR A 222 26.76 -2.41 -5.35
C THR A 222 26.47 -3.85 -4.92
N HIS A 223 26.19 -4.72 -5.88
CA HIS A 223 25.98 -6.16 -5.65
C HIS A 223 26.77 -6.99 -6.66
N SER A 224 27.38 -8.10 -6.22
CA SER A 224 28.14 -9.02 -7.07
C SER A 224 27.60 -10.44 -6.96
N PHE A 225 27.45 -11.08 -8.10
CA PHE A 225 26.89 -12.44 -8.18
C PHE A 225 27.44 -13.23 -9.40
N THR A 226 27.08 -14.47 -9.49
CA THR A 226 27.40 -15.34 -10.64
C THR A 226 26.14 -16.02 -11.14
N ASP A 227 26.16 -16.45 -12.41
CA ASP A 227 25.20 -17.46 -12.87
C ASP A 227 25.34 -18.77 -12.07
N LEU A 228 24.31 -19.61 -12.05
CA LEU A 228 24.32 -20.86 -11.26
C LEU A 228 25.39 -21.86 -11.75
N SER A 229 25.82 -21.79 -13.01
CA SER A 229 26.91 -22.59 -13.53
C SER A 229 28.30 -22.06 -13.16
N LYS A 230 28.39 -20.86 -12.55
CA LYS A 230 29.62 -20.15 -12.17
C LYS A 230 30.56 -19.83 -13.35
N LYS A 231 30.01 -19.70 -14.55
CA LYS A 231 30.78 -19.35 -15.75
C LYS A 231 30.86 -17.86 -16.01
N ARG A 232 29.88 -17.12 -15.50
CA ARG A 232 29.79 -15.66 -15.66
C ARG A 232 29.68 -15.00 -14.29
N SER A 233 30.36 -13.89 -14.11
CA SER A 233 30.33 -13.05 -12.90
C SER A 233 29.90 -11.65 -13.27
N PHE A 234 29.08 -11.06 -12.39
CA PHE A 234 28.53 -9.72 -12.58
C PHE A 234 28.75 -8.87 -11.34
N THR A 235 28.98 -7.58 -11.57
CA THR A 235 28.94 -6.57 -10.52
C THR A 235 28.07 -5.44 -11.02
N VAL A 236 26.96 -5.20 -10.30
CA VAL A 236 25.94 -4.21 -10.64
C VAL A 236 25.98 -3.05 -9.67
N ASN A 237 25.78 -1.82 -10.17
CA ASN A 237 25.90 -0.59 -9.40
C ASN A 237 24.60 0.21 -9.44
N ASN A 238 24.24 0.79 -8.30
CA ASN A 238 23.01 1.55 -8.19
C ASN A 238 23.13 2.90 -8.91
N HIS A 239 22.25 3.13 -9.88
CA HIS A 239 22.15 4.40 -10.61
C HIS A 239 21.31 5.46 -9.90
N ASN A 240 20.79 5.17 -8.69
CA ASN A 240 20.15 6.15 -7.85
C ASN A 240 21.19 7.07 -7.18
N ASN A 241 21.56 8.14 -7.87
CA ASN A 241 22.54 9.09 -7.34
C ASN A 241 22.05 9.81 -6.08
N LEU A 242 20.74 9.83 -5.80
CA LEU A 242 20.20 10.49 -4.61
C LEU A 242 20.68 9.81 -3.31
N LEU A 243 20.94 8.49 -3.33
CA LEU A 243 21.58 7.75 -2.23
C LEU A 243 22.97 8.29 -1.84
N LYS A 244 23.64 8.97 -2.78
CA LYS A 244 24.95 9.60 -2.53
C LYS A 244 24.85 11.08 -2.16
N LEU A 245 23.73 11.71 -2.49
CA LEU A 245 23.50 13.15 -2.30
C LEU A 245 22.80 13.44 -0.95
N SER A 246 22.05 12.49 -0.40
CA SER A 246 21.39 12.61 0.89
C SER A 246 21.38 11.26 1.61
N HIS A 247 21.72 11.27 2.90
CA HIS A 247 21.71 10.08 3.75
C HIS A 247 20.30 9.66 4.19
N ASP A 248 19.30 10.53 4.01
CA ASP A 248 17.91 10.29 4.39
C ASP A 248 17.18 9.40 3.38
N VAL A 249 17.79 9.18 2.20
CA VAL A 249 17.16 8.43 1.10
C VAL A 249 17.13 6.94 1.38
N LEU A 250 15.93 6.37 1.35
CA LEU A 250 15.69 4.95 1.61
C LEU A 250 15.73 4.12 0.32
N SER A 251 15.11 4.64 -0.75
CA SER A 251 14.86 3.89 -1.98
C SER A 251 14.65 4.83 -3.16
N GLY A 252 14.75 4.30 -4.37
CA GLY A 252 14.37 5.03 -5.58
C GLY A 252 14.66 4.27 -6.85
N LYS A 253 13.98 4.67 -7.93
CA LYS A 253 14.14 4.10 -9.26
C LYS A 253 14.12 5.18 -10.33
N THR A 254 15.10 5.16 -11.22
CA THR A 254 15.17 6.00 -12.40
C THR A 254 14.49 5.33 -13.61
N GLY A 255 14.01 6.14 -14.54
CA GLY A 255 13.50 5.70 -15.83
C GLY A 255 13.89 6.68 -16.93
N PHE A 256 13.99 6.17 -18.15
CA PHE A 256 14.13 6.96 -19.37
C PHE A 256 13.68 6.15 -20.59
N THR A 257 12.81 6.70 -21.40
CA THR A 257 12.56 6.37 -22.81
C THR A 257 12.41 7.67 -23.59
N CYS A 258 12.35 7.58 -24.92
CA CYS A 258 12.14 8.78 -25.73
C CYS A 258 10.77 9.41 -25.47
N ASP A 259 9.75 8.62 -25.15
CA ASP A 259 8.39 9.10 -24.88
C ASP A 259 8.25 9.62 -23.44
N ALA A 260 8.89 8.97 -22.46
CA ALA A 260 8.79 9.32 -21.05
C ALA A 260 9.67 10.51 -20.64
N GLY A 261 10.77 10.78 -21.32
CA GLY A 261 11.81 11.64 -20.77
C GLY A 261 12.47 11.05 -19.52
N TYR A 262 13.18 11.85 -18.74
CA TYR A 262 13.76 11.41 -17.48
C TYR A 262 12.71 11.34 -16.38
N CYS A 263 12.49 10.14 -15.82
CA CYS A 263 11.58 9.88 -14.70
C CYS A 263 12.37 9.43 -13.46
N TYR A 264 11.77 9.70 -12.29
CA TYR A 264 12.30 9.23 -11.01
C TYR A 264 11.16 9.08 -9.99
N VAL A 265 11.23 8.04 -9.18
CA VAL A 265 10.45 7.90 -7.94
C VAL A 265 11.42 7.63 -6.82
N GLY A 266 11.25 8.31 -5.70
CA GLY A 266 12.12 8.19 -4.53
C GLY A 266 11.36 8.22 -3.23
N ALA A 267 11.98 7.64 -2.20
CA ALA A 267 11.51 7.66 -0.83
C ALA A 267 12.67 8.05 0.10
N PHE A 268 12.36 8.84 1.11
CA PHE A 268 13.32 9.25 2.14
C PHE A 268 12.64 9.36 3.50
N GLU A 269 13.44 9.36 4.56
CA GLU A 269 12.96 9.50 5.93
C GLU A 269 13.60 10.73 6.58
N ARG A 270 12.79 11.55 7.24
CA ARG A 270 13.25 12.72 7.97
C ARG A 270 12.47 12.83 9.28
N ASP A 271 13.22 13.01 10.38
CA ASP A 271 12.66 13.15 11.73
C ASP A 271 11.67 12.03 12.12
N GLY A 272 11.94 10.79 11.64
CA GLY A 272 11.12 9.61 11.89
C GLY A 272 9.89 9.48 10.99
N HIS A 273 9.66 10.42 10.06
CA HIS A 273 8.58 10.37 9.08
C HIS A 273 9.11 10.02 7.69
N ARG A 274 8.37 9.17 6.98
CA ARG A 274 8.67 8.80 5.61
C ARG A 274 7.94 9.69 4.62
N TYR A 275 8.64 10.01 3.55
CA TYR A 275 8.12 10.79 2.43
C TYR A 275 8.39 10.05 1.14
N VAL A 276 7.43 10.13 0.22
CA VAL A 276 7.58 9.59 -1.12
C VAL A 276 7.29 10.69 -2.13
N PHE A 277 8.10 10.75 -3.18
CA PHE A 277 7.86 11.66 -4.28
C PHE A 277 8.12 10.98 -5.63
N SER A 278 7.43 11.46 -6.64
CA SER A 278 7.64 11.04 -8.01
C SER A 278 7.77 12.23 -8.95
N LEU A 279 8.59 12.06 -9.97
CA LEU A 279 8.90 13.05 -11.00
C LEU A 279 8.77 12.36 -12.36
N LEU A 280 7.85 12.81 -13.18
CA LEU A 280 7.68 12.31 -14.55
C LEU A 280 8.07 13.40 -15.55
N ASN A 281 8.76 13.00 -16.62
CA ASN A 281 9.28 13.87 -17.66
C ASN A 281 10.05 15.08 -17.09
N SER A 282 11.19 14.81 -16.42
CA SER A 282 12.12 15.86 -15.95
C SER A 282 13.11 16.30 -17.06
N GLY A 283 12.65 16.32 -18.30
CA GLY A 283 13.43 16.71 -19.49
C GLY A 283 14.09 15.54 -20.21
N TYR A 284 14.92 15.88 -21.20
CA TYR A 284 15.55 14.97 -22.16
C TYR A 284 17.07 15.21 -22.22
N PRO A 285 17.84 14.31 -22.90
CA PRO A 285 19.26 14.55 -23.14
C PRO A 285 19.51 15.93 -23.75
N PRO A 286 20.60 16.63 -23.35
CA PRO A 286 21.68 16.17 -22.47
C PRO A 286 21.41 16.33 -20.95
N ASP A 287 20.31 16.90 -20.52
CA ASP A 287 20.08 17.41 -19.16
C ASP A 287 19.59 16.33 -18.16
N LYS A 288 20.30 15.23 -18.07
CA LYS A 288 19.97 14.10 -17.17
C LYS A 288 19.96 14.40 -15.68
N ASN A 289 20.38 15.60 -15.25
CA ASN A 289 20.50 15.99 -13.85
C ASN A 289 19.28 16.75 -13.32
N HIS A 290 18.30 17.10 -14.15
CA HIS A 290 17.11 17.85 -13.72
C HIS A 290 16.33 17.14 -12.62
N LYS A 291 16.11 15.84 -12.75
CA LYS A 291 15.44 15.04 -11.70
C LYS A 291 16.16 15.11 -10.35
N TRP A 292 17.50 15.17 -10.32
CA TRP A 292 18.24 15.29 -9.05
C TRP A 292 18.11 16.68 -8.43
N LYS A 293 18.08 17.72 -9.26
CA LYS A 293 17.84 19.09 -8.79
C LYS A 293 16.44 19.23 -8.21
N ASP A 294 15.44 18.67 -8.86
CA ASP A 294 14.06 18.67 -8.39
C ASP A 294 13.92 17.85 -7.09
N SER A 295 14.53 16.65 -7.02
CA SER A 295 14.54 15.83 -5.81
C SER A 295 15.12 16.56 -4.60
N LEU A 296 16.25 17.27 -4.78
CA LEU A 296 16.87 18.03 -3.69
C LEU A 296 16.02 19.21 -3.25
N LYS A 297 15.28 19.88 -4.16
CA LYS A 297 14.32 20.93 -3.80
C LYS A 297 13.18 20.38 -2.95
N ILE A 298 12.67 19.18 -3.31
CA ILE A 298 11.59 18.52 -2.56
C ILE A 298 12.07 18.12 -1.17
N ILE A 299 13.25 17.50 -1.05
CA ILE A 299 13.83 17.16 0.25
C ILE A 299 14.04 18.41 1.10
N LYS A 300 14.59 19.47 0.51
CA LYS A 300 14.79 20.75 1.20
C LYS A 300 13.46 21.38 1.65
N TYR A 301 12.41 21.29 0.83
CA TYR A 301 11.08 21.75 1.22
C TYR A 301 10.53 21.03 2.44
N VAL A 302 10.68 19.71 2.50
CA VAL A 302 10.30 18.91 3.69
C VAL A 302 11.12 19.36 4.90
N GLU A 303 12.44 19.48 4.77
CA GLU A 303 13.32 19.92 5.85
C GLU A 303 12.94 21.30 6.41
N ASP A 304 12.53 22.21 5.55
CA ASP A 304 12.25 23.61 5.96
C ASP A 304 10.82 23.81 6.46
N ASN A 305 9.85 22.96 6.09
CA ASN A 305 8.43 23.25 6.28
C ASN A 305 7.64 22.18 7.02
N MET A 306 8.08 20.91 7.00
CA MET A 306 7.35 19.82 7.68
C MET A 306 7.83 19.68 9.12
N HIS A 307 6.88 19.51 10.04
CA HIS A 307 7.17 19.28 11.45
C HIS A 307 6.09 18.42 12.11
N THR A 308 6.44 17.78 13.20
CA THR A 308 5.52 16.98 13.98
C THR A 308 4.74 17.86 14.94
N VAL A 309 3.42 17.80 14.89
CA VAL A 309 2.49 18.44 15.82
C VAL A 309 1.84 17.36 16.68
N HIS A 310 2.01 17.46 17.99
CA HIS A 310 1.29 16.60 18.92
C HIS A 310 -0.14 17.08 19.08
N PHE A 311 -1.09 16.26 18.64
CA PHE A 311 -2.52 16.57 18.72
C PHE A 311 -3.17 15.76 19.83
N GLU A 312 -3.76 16.47 20.80
CA GLU A 312 -4.55 15.89 21.89
C GLU A 312 -5.95 16.50 21.90
N LYS A 313 -6.96 15.65 22.09
CA LYS A 313 -8.34 16.13 22.21
C LYS A 313 -9.18 15.18 23.05
N ASN A 314 -9.86 15.74 24.04
CA ASN A 314 -10.95 15.05 24.73
C ASN A 314 -12.28 15.41 24.07
N ILE A 315 -13.04 14.40 23.65
CA ILE A 315 -14.30 14.54 22.91
C ILE A 315 -15.41 13.87 23.70
N ASN A 316 -16.36 14.69 24.15
CA ASN A 316 -17.57 14.23 24.80
C ASN A 316 -18.67 14.03 23.76
N ILE A 317 -19.19 12.81 23.68
CA ILE A 317 -20.22 12.42 22.71
C ILE A 317 -21.50 12.13 23.48
N TYR A 318 -22.42 13.08 23.40
CA TYR A 318 -23.71 13.01 24.08
C TYR A 318 -24.79 12.44 23.16
N ASP A 319 -25.86 11.94 23.75
CA ASP A 319 -27.10 11.53 23.08
C ASP A 319 -26.87 10.51 21.94
N ILE A 320 -25.96 9.54 22.15
CA ILE A 320 -25.81 8.42 21.21
C ILE A 320 -27.11 7.60 21.26
N ASP A 321 -27.95 7.72 20.24
CA ASP A 321 -29.23 7.02 20.13
C ASP A 321 -29.01 5.50 20.03
N ILE A 322 -29.63 4.75 20.94
CA ILE A 322 -29.58 3.29 21.05
C ILE A 322 -30.97 2.66 21.00
N GLY A 323 -31.99 3.47 20.68
CA GLY A 323 -33.39 3.05 20.67
C GLY A 323 -33.96 2.89 22.09
N SER A 324 -34.12 1.67 22.56
CA SER A 324 -34.64 1.39 23.93
C SER A 324 -33.88 0.24 24.54
N GLY A 325 -33.27 0.49 25.70
CA GLY A 325 -32.49 -0.48 26.45
C GLY A 325 -32.68 -0.30 27.97
N MET A 326 -31.90 -1.06 28.72
CA MET A 326 -31.75 -0.93 30.18
C MET A 326 -30.26 -0.83 30.49
N ASP A 327 -29.90 0.03 31.43
CA ASP A 327 -28.55 0.09 32.00
C ASP A 327 -28.29 -1.02 33.02
N GLU A 328 -27.14 -0.97 33.67
CA GLU A 328 -26.72 -1.96 34.67
C GLU A 328 -27.51 -1.83 35.99
N GLU A 329 -28.14 -0.69 36.23
CA GLU A 329 -29.06 -0.44 37.36
C GLU A 329 -30.52 -0.85 37.09
N GLY A 330 -30.82 -1.26 35.82
CA GLY A 330 -32.17 -1.65 35.40
C GLY A 330 -33.06 -0.50 34.96
N GLU A 331 -32.52 0.72 34.89
CA GLU A 331 -33.24 1.90 34.43
C GLU A 331 -33.36 1.91 32.89
N THR A 332 -34.47 2.42 32.38
CA THR A 332 -34.69 2.51 30.94
C THR A 332 -33.87 3.66 30.36
N VAL A 333 -33.05 3.33 29.34
CA VAL A 333 -32.21 4.30 28.62
C VAL A 333 -32.54 4.25 27.13
N SER A 334 -32.57 5.44 26.49
CA SER A 334 -32.73 5.59 25.03
C SER A 334 -31.49 6.13 24.36
N SER A 335 -30.58 6.68 25.13
CA SER A 335 -29.30 7.18 24.64
C SER A 335 -28.18 6.88 25.63
N MET A 336 -26.95 6.98 25.15
CA MET A 336 -25.76 6.82 25.97
C MET A 336 -24.75 7.95 25.71
N TYR A 337 -23.81 8.08 26.63
CA TYR A 337 -22.70 9.02 26.62
C TYR A 337 -21.40 8.27 26.57
N GLU A 338 -20.47 8.74 25.76
CA GLU A 338 -19.11 8.24 25.72
C GLU A 338 -18.10 9.39 25.69
N GLU A 339 -16.93 9.16 26.24
CA GLU A 339 -15.80 10.07 26.22
C GLU A 339 -14.64 9.41 25.48
N VAL A 340 -14.08 10.12 24.50
CA VAL A 340 -12.96 9.62 23.69
C VAL A 340 -11.80 10.59 23.81
N TYR A 341 -10.68 10.10 24.32
CA TYR A 341 -9.42 10.83 24.33
C TYR A 341 -8.60 10.42 23.13
N ILE A 342 -8.28 11.39 22.26
CA ILE A 342 -7.41 11.21 21.10
C ILE A 342 -6.03 11.77 21.42
N THR A 343 -5.01 11.01 21.09
CA THR A 343 -3.62 11.47 21.08
C THR A 343 -2.91 10.87 19.89
N CYS A 344 -2.30 11.71 19.05
CA CYS A 344 -1.53 11.28 17.90
C CYS A 344 -0.54 12.37 17.48
N ASP A 345 0.58 11.93 16.90
CA ASP A 345 1.55 12.81 16.29
C ASP A 345 1.22 12.97 14.80
N LEU A 346 1.10 14.21 14.34
CA LEU A 346 0.71 14.57 13.00
C LEU A 346 1.86 15.31 12.32
N ASN A 347 2.18 14.88 11.10
CA ASN A 347 3.23 15.49 10.31
C ASN A 347 2.60 16.49 9.31
N MET A 348 2.89 17.78 9.47
CA MET A 348 2.20 18.85 8.73
C MET A 348 3.05 20.10 8.55
N THR A 349 2.58 21.05 7.73
CA THR A 349 3.15 22.38 7.57
C THR A 349 2.39 23.41 8.44
N ASP A 350 2.97 24.59 8.70
CA ASP A 350 2.37 25.65 9.53
C ASP A 350 1.06 26.21 8.96
N ASP A 351 0.85 26.11 7.65
CA ASP A 351 -0.34 26.66 6.96
C ASP A 351 -1.49 25.65 6.85
N GLU A 352 -1.31 24.41 7.35
CA GLU A 352 -2.35 23.40 7.37
C GLU A 352 -3.18 23.45 8.66
N GLU A 353 -4.45 23.06 8.57
CA GLU A 353 -5.40 23.06 9.70
C GLU A 353 -5.80 21.65 10.07
N ILE A 354 -5.78 21.36 11.39
CA ILE A 354 -6.26 20.08 11.92
C ILE A 354 -7.77 20.18 12.18
N LYS A 355 -8.54 19.25 11.63
CA LYS A 355 -9.98 19.07 11.86
C LYS A 355 -10.27 17.68 12.35
N TYR A 356 -11.39 17.48 13.05
CA TYR A 356 -11.85 16.15 13.39
C TYR A 356 -13.37 16.04 13.16
N LYS A 357 -13.82 14.80 12.95
CA LYS A 357 -15.22 14.46 12.74
C LYS A 357 -15.56 13.21 13.55
N VAL A 358 -16.69 13.26 14.28
CA VAL A 358 -17.29 12.10 14.93
C VAL A 358 -18.27 11.44 13.97
N VAL A 359 -18.13 10.14 13.76
CA VAL A 359 -19.02 9.34 12.90
C VAL A 359 -19.55 8.18 13.74
N LEU A 360 -20.85 8.18 14.03
CA LEU A 360 -21.53 7.10 14.74
C LEU A 360 -22.26 6.18 13.75
N TYR A 361 -22.40 4.91 14.10
CA TYR A 361 -23.24 3.98 13.33
C TYR A 361 -24.71 4.36 13.46
N SER A 362 -25.45 4.28 12.37
CA SER A 362 -26.86 4.70 12.30
C SER A 362 -27.84 3.67 12.87
N ASP A 363 -27.41 2.44 13.12
CA ASP A 363 -28.23 1.29 13.49
C ASP A 363 -27.91 0.76 14.90
N LEU A 364 -27.34 1.61 15.76
CA LEU A 364 -27.05 1.25 17.13
C LEU A 364 -28.36 0.96 17.89
N LYS A 365 -28.44 -0.23 18.47
CA LYS A 365 -29.58 -0.70 19.25
C LYS A 365 -29.11 -1.59 20.39
N ALA A 366 -29.83 -1.53 21.49
CA ALA A 366 -29.66 -2.50 22.58
C ALA A 366 -29.95 -3.93 22.10
N PRO A 367 -29.22 -4.98 22.55
CA PRO A 367 -28.18 -4.89 23.58
C PRO A 367 -26.85 -4.36 23.01
N ILE A 368 -26.15 -3.53 23.81
CA ILE A 368 -24.80 -3.05 23.53
C ILE A 368 -23.84 -3.63 24.57
N LYS A 369 -22.75 -4.20 24.15
CA LYS A 369 -21.74 -4.76 25.05
C LYS A 369 -20.60 -3.76 25.29
N ARG A 370 -20.09 -3.75 26.52
CA ARG A 370 -18.84 -3.03 26.82
C ARG A 370 -17.74 -3.44 25.83
N GLY A 371 -17.05 -2.46 25.23
CA GLY A 371 -16.04 -2.66 24.17
C GLY A 371 -16.63 -2.79 22.76
N GLN A 372 -17.96 -2.81 22.60
CA GLN A 372 -18.59 -2.80 21.27
C GLN A 372 -18.30 -1.47 20.58
N ARG A 373 -17.95 -1.55 19.30
CA ARG A 373 -17.70 -0.36 18.46
C ARG A 373 -19.00 0.35 18.15
N LEU A 374 -19.05 1.65 18.44
CA LEU A 374 -20.20 2.53 18.23
C LEU A 374 -20.01 3.45 17.03
N GLY A 375 -18.78 3.63 16.61
CA GLY A 375 -18.40 4.54 15.55
C GLY A 375 -16.89 4.80 15.55
N CYS A 376 -16.49 5.96 15.03
CA CYS A 376 -15.10 6.40 15.07
C CYS A 376 -15.00 7.93 15.12
N VAL A 377 -13.85 8.41 15.61
CA VAL A 377 -13.40 9.79 15.37
C VAL A 377 -12.33 9.75 14.31
N ILE A 378 -12.46 10.65 13.33
CA ILE A 378 -11.52 10.79 12.22
C ILE A 378 -10.86 12.15 12.32
N VAL A 379 -9.53 12.19 12.28
CA VAL A 379 -8.74 13.43 12.25
C VAL A 379 -8.28 13.69 10.84
N TYR A 380 -8.38 14.93 10.42
CA TYR A 380 -8.01 15.40 9.09
C TYR A 380 -6.94 16.49 9.17
N ILE A 381 -6.04 16.50 8.21
CA ILE A 381 -5.24 17.67 7.84
C ILE A 381 -5.78 18.16 6.50
N GLY A 382 -6.31 19.38 6.48
CA GLY A 382 -7.09 19.86 5.34
C GLY A 382 -8.31 18.97 5.09
N ASN A 383 -8.33 18.27 3.93
CA ASN A 383 -9.38 17.32 3.56
C ASN A 383 -8.92 15.85 3.63
N SER A 384 -7.66 15.59 3.99
CA SER A 384 -7.09 14.24 4.03
C SER A 384 -7.24 13.63 5.41
N GLU A 385 -7.81 12.43 5.49
CA GLU A 385 -7.82 11.62 6.70
C GLU A 385 -6.38 11.20 7.05
N VAL A 386 -5.95 11.52 8.28
CA VAL A 386 -4.58 11.20 8.76
C VAL A 386 -4.57 10.30 9.98
N TYR A 387 -5.66 10.25 10.74
CA TYR A 387 -5.78 9.37 11.90
C TYR A 387 -7.24 8.99 12.15
N ARG A 388 -7.46 7.78 12.66
CA ARG A 388 -8.79 7.27 13.01
C ARG A 388 -8.71 6.49 14.31
N GLN A 389 -9.67 6.76 15.21
CA GLN A 389 -9.83 6.05 16.46
C GLN A 389 -11.26 5.58 16.62
N ASP A 390 -11.42 4.30 16.98
CA ASP A 390 -12.74 3.74 17.26
C ASP A 390 -13.35 4.31 18.55
N ILE A 391 -14.65 4.56 18.51
CA ILE A 391 -15.48 4.84 19.68
C ILE A 391 -16.04 3.50 20.13
N THR A 392 -15.71 3.11 21.35
CA THR A 392 -16.20 1.86 21.94
C THR A 392 -17.02 2.13 23.19
N SER A 393 -18.06 1.33 23.41
CA SER A 393 -18.89 1.44 24.62
C SER A 393 -18.08 1.15 25.88
N THR A 394 -18.19 2.01 26.88
CA THR A 394 -17.58 1.85 28.22
C THR A 394 -18.44 1.01 29.17
N ARG A 395 -19.70 0.74 28.80
CA ARG A 395 -20.70 0.03 29.64
C ARG A 395 -21.51 -0.98 28.82
N ASN A 396 -22.27 -1.86 29.53
CA ASN A 396 -23.29 -2.69 28.93
C ASN A 396 -24.62 -1.94 28.88
N VAL A 397 -25.40 -2.17 27.84
CA VAL A 397 -26.82 -1.83 27.76
C VAL A 397 -27.56 -3.10 27.35
N TYR A 398 -28.53 -3.50 28.14
CA TYR A 398 -29.30 -4.73 27.96
C TYR A 398 -30.53 -4.47 27.11
N GLU A 399 -30.98 -5.49 26.40
CA GLU A 399 -32.27 -5.45 25.73
C GLU A 399 -33.39 -5.45 26.78
N ARG A 400 -34.40 -4.61 26.56
CA ARG A 400 -35.55 -4.53 27.47
C ARG A 400 -36.49 -5.71 27.24
N ASN A 401 -36.24 -6.80 27.96
CA ASN A 401 -37.11 -7.96 28.01
C ASN A 401 -37.27 -8.49 29.46
N TYR A 402 -38.32 -9.29 29.71
CA TYR A 402 -38.62 -9.79 31.07
C TYR A 402 -37.48 -10.63 31.67
N GLY A 403 -36.74 -11.40 30.87
CA GLY A 403 -35.60 -12.20 31.35
C GLY A 403 -34.50 -11.33 31.94
N ASN A 404 -34.04 -10.33 31.18
CA ASN A 404 -32.99 -9.41 31.61
C ASN A 404 -33.41 -8.57 32.82
N ILE A 405 -34.71 -8.20 32.93
CA ILE A 405 -35.24 -7.51 34.09
C ILE A 405 -35.13 -8.40 35.34
N PHE A 406 -35.51 -9.68 35.26
CA PHE A 406 -35.40 -10.61 36.37
C PHE A 406 -33.96 -10.88 36.80
N ASP A 407 -33.04 -11.02 35.82
CA ASP A 407 -31.63 -11.28 36.10
C ASP A 407 -30.99 -10.09 36.85
N ILE A 408 -31.23 -8.86 36.42
CA ILE A 408 -30.71 -7.64 37.07
C ILE A 408 -31.28 -7.51 38.47
N ILE A 409 -32.60 -7.71 38.69
CA ILE A 409 -33.24 -7.67 40.00
C ILE A 409 -32.65 -8.75 40.92
N TYR A 410 -32.40 -9.95 40.41
CA TYR A 410 -31.84 -11.06 41.18
C TYR A 410 -30.41 -10.78 41.62
N GLU A 411 -29.57 -10.23 40.75
CA GLU A 411 -28.19 -9.85 41.08
C GLU A 411 -28.13 -8.74 42.14
N HIS A 412 -29.03 -7.74 42.08
CA HIS A 412 -29.07 -6.63 43.03
C HIS A 412 -29.76 -6.97 44.36
N THR A 413 -30.52 -8.07 44.45
CA THR A 413 -31.18 -8.48 45.72
C THR A 413 -30.39 -9.50 46.51
N LEU A 414 -29.33 -10.09 45.96
CA LEU A 414 -28.47 -11.07 46.64
C LEU A 414 -27.13 -10.48 47.15
N LEU A 415 -26.90 -9.19 46.97
CA LEU A 415 -25.84 -8.40 47.60
C LEU A 415 -26.39 -7.62 48.79
#